data_85b0ca670e2018cd2b7f92698bd4cdc4
#
_entry.id   85b0ca670e2018cd2b7f92698bd4cdc4
#
_cell.length_a   1.000
_cell.length_b   1.000
_cell.length_c   1.000
_cell.angle_alpha   90.00
_cell.angle_beta   90.00
_cell.angle_gamma   90.00
#
_symmetry.space_group_name_H-M   'P 1'
#
loop_
_entity.id
_entity.type
_entity.pdbx_description
1 polymer ?
#
loop_
_entity_poly.entity_id
_entity_poly.type
_entity_poly.pdbx_seq_one_letter_code
_entity_poly.pdbx_strand_id
1 'polypeptide(L)'
;MYDKYTYLFPYEKVPQDSRIIIYGAGDVGQEYLQQMEITGYCEVVAFVDKAYDKYAPMIVPIYPVDSVRSLSFDYIVLAFKMGAHVRTVTKKLMELGVPNDLIIYIESRKEVDLFISENGDTDSGQCDFAYNRPGISIALKYGPGLGDAIVKKKIFMELVSMEPNCYIDIYCPGISTVVHSFYSDQKNLNNVFDDGGALYAGQFKKYDLSLTLSFMMEVDSASYERLKEYNIEFAEKMKKLQEACSNYHLTGAGVIQRYVHFHRMKFLGFDYYTYPNYTGVFDIIDHKVTIPLDASFKEMFQKLALPGQYITINYGGGVAANSTNNEIAKEWPFAHIEKFVKLFKERYPQVGVVQLGSAETIKVVGVDAFFLGENLELVKYILRDSLVHIDKEGGLVHLATQLGTKCIVCFGPTQEEYFGYPENINLKAGNCHGCHCLYDGFDVCARSMEQPECMWSITPERVMREVEEYLNGESR
;
A
#
# COMPACT_ATOMS: atom_id res chain seq x y z
N MET A 1 2.89 1.62 30.66
CA MET A 1 3.23 2.79 29.84
C MET A 1 3.67 2.22 28.51
N TYR A 2 2.81 2.29 27.51
CA TYR A 2 3.15 1.78 26.19
C TYR A 2 4.20 2.71 25.60
N ASP A 3 5.32 2.14 25.10
CA ASP A 3 6.37 2.90 24.47
C ASP A 3 5.80 3.55 23.19
N LYS A 4 5.99 4.84 23.01
CA LYS A 4 5.45 5.63 21.90
C LYS A 4 6.01 5.20 20.53
N TYR A 5 7.01 4.34 20.51
CA TYR A 5 7.76 3.97 19.33
C TYR A 5 7.79 2.46 19.14
N THR A 6 7.69 2.07 17.88
CA THR A 6 7.76 0.70 17.41
C THR A 6 8.96 0.52 16.49
N TYR A 7 9.61 -0.60 16.58
CA TYR A 7 10.82 -0.91 15.82
C TYR A 7 10.52 -1.98 14.77
N LEU A 8 10.76 -1.66 13.51
CA LEU A 8 10.58 -2.59 12.42
C LEU A 8 11.90 -3.32 12.12
N PHE A 9 11.81 -4.65 11.91
CA PHE A 9 12.94 -5.46 11.48
C PHE A 9 13.45 -5.01 10.09
N PRO A 10 14.78 -4.98 9.85
CA PRO A 10 15.35 -4.52 8.58
C PRO A 10 15.22 -5.53 7.44
N TYR A 11 13.99 -5.85 7.02
CA TYR A 11 13.68 -6.87 6.01
C TYR A 11 14.47 -6.72 4.70
N GLU A 12 14.71 -5.47 4.23
CA GLU A 12 15.40 -5.24 2.96
C GLU A 12 16.93 -5.31 3.05
N LYS A 13 17.45 -5.40 4.27
CA LYS A 13 18.91 -5.50 4.50
C LYS A 13 19.34 -6.91 4.84
N VAL A 14 18.41 -7.75 5.22
CA VAL A 14 18.67 -9.16 5.58
C VAL A 14 17.94 -10.02 4.56
N PRO A 15 18.62 -10.85 3.79
CA PRO A 15 17.97 -11.79 2.87
C PRO A 15 17.04 -12.74 3.64
N GLN A 16 15.94 -13.08 2.99
CA GLN A 16 15.00 -14.05 3.51
C GLN A 16 15.67 -15.42 3.71
N ASP A 17 15.10 -16.24 4.62
CA ASP A 17 15.60 -17.56 5.00
C ASP A 17 17.01 -17.55 5.62
N SER A 18 17.55 -16.35 5.96
CA SER A 18 18.82 -16.22 6.67
C SER A 18 18.70 -16.71 8.11
N ARG A 19 19.79 -17.24 8.61
CA ARG A 19 19.97 -17.56 10.03
C ARG A 19 20.57 -16.35 10.73
N ILE A 20 19.85 -15.74 11.66
CA ILE A 20 20.26 -14.47 12.26
C ILE A 20 20.51 -14.56 13.76
N ILE A 21 21.45 -13.75 14.22
CA ILE A 21 21.61 -13.40 15.64
C ILE A 21 21.02 -12.00 15.83
N ILE A 22 20.23 -11.82 16.87
CA ILE A 22 19.78 -10.49 17.31
C ILE A 22 20.71 -10.02 18.43
N TYR A 23 21.41 -8.90 18.22
CA TYR A 23 22.21 -8.26 19.25
C TYR A 23 21.37 -7.28 20.06
N GLY A 24 21.13 -7.61 21.33
CA GLY A 24 20.24 -6.90 22.24
C GLY A 24 18.93 -7.65 22.47
N ALA A 25 18.72 -8.19 23.67
CA ALA A 25 17.54 -8.93 24.08
C ALA A 25 16.47 -8.05 24.76
N GLY A 26 16.62 -6.72 24.71
CA GLY A 26 15.64 -5.75 25.21
C GLY A 26 14.43 -5.60 24.27
N ASP A 27 13.62 -4.57 24.51
CA ASP A 27 12.33 -4.35 23.82
C ASP A 27 12.46 -4.45 22.29
N VAL A 28 13.46 -3.79 21.68
CA VAL A 28 13.66 -3.81 20.22
C VAL A 28 13.94 -5.22 19.71
N GLY A 29 14.81 -5.96 20.42
CA GLY A 29 15.13 -7.33 20.04
C GLY A 29 13.95 -8.28 20.17
N GLN A 30 13.12 -8.10 21.19
CA GLN A 30 11.89 -8.87 21.37
C GLN A 30 10.85 -8.55 20.28
N GLU A 31 10.72 -7.28 19.88
CA GLU A 31 9.90 -6.92 18.75
C GLU A 31 10.40 -7.53 17.42
N TYR A 32 11.72 -7.60 17.23
CA TYR A 32 12.30 -8.27 16.06
C TYR A 32 12.01 -9.77 16.06
N LEU A 33 12.19 -10.45 17.21
CA LEU A 33 11.83 -11.86 17.34
C LEU A 33 10.36 -12.11 17.03
N GLN A 34 9.47 -11.31 17.60
CA GLN A 34 8.04 -11.43 17.36
C GLN A 34 7.70 -11.28 15.87
N GLN A 35 8.34 -10.36 15.17
CA GLN A 35 8.15 -10.19 13.71
C GLN A 35 8.65 -11.43 12.94
N MET A 36 9.76 -12.06 13.36
CA MET A 36 10.25 -13.30 12.74
C MET A 36 9.30 -14.47 12.99
N GLU A 37 8.78 -14.62 14.20
CA GLU A 37 7.80 -15.66 14.54
C GLU A 37 6.51 -15.55 13.71
N ILE A 38 6.08 -14.34 13.41
CA ILE A 38 4.84 -14.08 12.63
C ILE A 38 5.07 -14.25 11.14
N THR A 39 6.17 -13.71 10.62
CA THR A 39 6.44 -13.70 9.19
C THR A 39 7.09 -14.98 8.69
N GLY A 40 7.81 -15.70 9.55
CA GLY A 40 8.70 -16.77 9.13
C GLY A 40 9.82 -16.29 8.21
N TYR A 41 10.20 -14.99 8.26
CA TYR A 41 11.12 -14.39 7.30
C TYR A 41 12.56 -14.88 7.45
N CYS A 42 13.03 -14.99 8.70
CA CYS A 42 14.35 -15.50 9.06
C CYS A 42 14.27 -16.45 10.26
N GLU A 43 15.27 -17.32 10.41
CA GLU A 43 15.49 -18.12 11.61
C GLU A 43 16.29 -17.32 12.63
N VAL A 44 15.74 -17.02 13.81
CA VAL A 44 16.50 -16.42 14.91
C VAL A 44 17.18 -17.52 15.69
N VAL A 45 18.49 -17.67 15.49
CA VAL A 45 19.25 -18.76 16.13
C VAL A 45 19.64 -18.45 17.58
N ALA A 46 19.84 -17.17 17.91
CA ALA A 46 20.17 -16.72 19.26
C ALA A 46 20.00 -15.21 19.43
N PHE A 47 19.87 -14.78 20.68
CA PHE A 47 20.25 -13.44 21.10
C PHE A 47 21.68 -13.40 21.62
N VAL A 48 22.33 -12.26 21.46
CA VAL A 48 23.57 -11.95 22.22
C VAL A 48 23.37 -10.61 22.94
N ASP A 49 23.68 -10.57 24.22
CA ASP A 49 23.52 -9.36 25.04
C ASP A 49 24.63 -9.28 26.12
N LYS A 50 25.01 -8.06 26.47
CA LYS A 50 25.97 -7.82 27.57
C LYS A 50 25.40 -8.21 28.94
N ALA A 51 24.08 -8.06 29.08
CA ALA A 51 23.34 -8.36 30.31
C ALA A 51 22.57 -9.69 30.18
N TYR A 52 23.09 -10.64 29.42
CA TYR A 52 22.43 -11.91 29.08
C TYR A 52 21.90 -12.66 30.29
N ASP A 53 22.57 -12.55 31.44
CA ASP A 53 22.25 -13.20 32.71
C ASP A 53 21.04 -12.53 33.46
N LYS A 54 20.59 -11.38 33.00
CA LYS A 54 19.46 -10.66 33.59
C LYS A 54 18.10 -10.99 32.99
N TYR A 55 18.09 -11.67 31.86
CA TYR A 55 16.86 -12.02 31.17
C TYR A 55 16.30 -13.36 31.67
N ALA A 56 15.00 -13.46 31.76
CA ALA A 56 14.31 -14.72 31.97
C ALA A 56 14.58 -15.68 30.79
N PRO A 57 14.49 -17.01 30.99
CA PRO A 57 14.60 -17.94 29.87
C PRO A 57 13.59 -17.64 28.79
N MET A 58 14.06 -17.54 27.55
CA MET A 58 13.25 -17.29 26.37
C MET A 58 13.24 -18.54 25.46
N ILE A 59 12.32 -18.59 24.51
CA ILE A 59 12.23 -19.67 23.51
C ILE A 59 13.54 -19.73 22.71
N VAL A 60 14.08 -18.54 22.36
CA VAL A 60 15.39 -18.41 21.70
C VAL A 60 16.46 -18.15 22.76
N PRO A 61 17.59 -18.89 22.75
CA PRO A 61 18.64 -18.76 23.77
C PRO A 61 19.32 -17.38 23.73
N ILE A 62 19.69 -16.87 24.90
CA ILE A 62 20.47 -15.63 25.06
C ILE A 62 21.88 -15.99 25.54
N TYR A 63 22.89 -15.50 24.81
CA TYR A 63 24.27 -15.74 25.09
C TYR A 63 25.06 -14.45 25.39
N PRO A 64 26.22 -14.56 26.10
CA PRO A 64 27.15 -13.43 26.16
C PRO A 64 27.69 -13.10 24.76
N VAL A 65 28.05 -11.83 24.55
CA VAL A 65 28.51 -11.33 23.24
C VAL A 65 29.67 -12.14 22.62
N ASP A 66 30.60 -12.63 23.44
CA ASP A 66 31.76 -13.36 22.94
C ASP A 66 31.40 -14.74 22.35
N SER A 67 30.20 -15.26 22.61
CA SER A 67 29.67 -16.51 22.04
C SER A 67 29.44 -16.43 20.52
N VAL A 68 29.40 -15.24 19.95
CA VAL A 68 29.28 -15.02 18.48
C VAL A 68 30.35 -15.84 17.71
N ARG A 69 31.56 -16.05 18.29
CA ARG A 69 32.63 -16.84 17.65
C ARG A 69 32.30 -18.31 17.44
N SER A 70 31.39 -18.84 18.22
CA SER A 70 31.00 -20.27 18.20
C SER A 70 29.64 -20.53 17.60
N LEU A 71 28.88 -19.49 17.27
CA LEU A 71 27.57 -19.61 16.69
C LEU A 71 27.63 -19.59 15.15
N SER A 72 26.78 -20.39 14.53
CA SER A 72 26.63 -20.40 13.05
C SER A 72 25.45 -19.53 12.66
N PHE A 73 25.70 -18.51 11.88
CA PHE A 73 24.70 -17.54 11.43
C PHE A 73 25.15 -16.89 10.11
N ASP A 74 24.21 -16.22 9.43
CA ASP A 74 24.46 -15.48 8.21
C ASP A 74 24.59 -13.97 8.51
N TYR A 75 23.77 -13.42 9.41
CA TYR A 75 23.78 -12.00 9.78
C TYR A 75 23.63 -11.79 11.28
N ILE A 76 24.17 -10.65 11.76
CA ILE A 76 23.89 -10.11 13.10
C ILE A 76 23.08 -8.82 12.93
N VAL A 77 21.89 -8.76 13.53
CA VAL A 77 21.01 -7.59 13.47
C VAL A 77 21.07 -6.86 14.82
N LEU A 78 21.51 -5.61 14.79
CA LEU A 78 21.64 -4.79 15.99
C LEU A 78 20.30 -4.19 16.39
N ALA A 79 19.77 -4.56 17.54
CA ALA A 79 18.47 -4.14 18.07
C ALA A 79 18.62 -3.02 19.10
N PHE A 80 18.82 -1.78 18.65
CA PHE A 80 19.02 -0.63 19.51
C PHE A 80 17.97 0.47 19.28
N LYS A 81 17.50 1.09 20.38
CA LYS A 81 16.62 2.25 20.34
C LYS A 81 17.27 3.50 19.73
N MET A 82 18.58 3.61 19.82
CA MET A 82 19.35 4.76 19.32
C MET A 82 20.69 4.31 18.76
N GLY A 83 21.14 4.95 17.68
CA GLY A 83 22.38 4.65 16.99
C GLY A 83 23.68 4.95 17.75
N ALA A 84 23.62 5.60 18.92
CA ALA A 84 24.80 6.01 19.67
C ALA A 84 25.79 4.87 20.01
N HIS A 85 25.30 3.65 20.16
CA HIS A 85 26.13 2.50 20.51
C HIS A 85 26.56 1.64 19.31
N VAL A 86 25.98 1.87 18.13
CA VAL A 86 26.20 1.05 16.93
C VAL A 86 27.70 0.96 16.60
N ARG A 87 28.36 2.10 16.51
CA ARG A 87 29.78 2.16 16.14
C ARG A 87 30.67 1.36 17.10
N THR A 88 30.42 1.44 18.41
CA THR A 88 31.17 0.71 19.42
C THR A 88 30.92 -0.79 19.34
N VAL A 89 29.66 -1.19 19.13
CA VAL A 89 29.27 -2.60 19.04
C VAL A 89 29.78 -3.21 17.74
N THR A 90 29.64 -2.53 16.62
CA THR A 90 30.19 -2.98 15.33
C THR A 90 31.69 -3.23 15.43
N LYS A 91 32.45 -2.30 16.02
CA LYS A 91 33.87 -2.46 16.25
C LYS A 91 34.17 -3.72 17.10
N LYS A 92 33.44 -3.90 18.19
CA LYS A 92 33.60 -5.10 19.06
C LYS A 92 33.29 -6.40 18.31
N LEU A 93 32.25 -6.44 17.50
CA LEU A 93 31.89 -7.61 16.69
C LEU A 93 32.96 -7.92 15.64
N MET A 94 33.52 -6.89 14.99
CA MET A 94 34.65 -7.08 14.07
C MET A 94 35.89 -7.63 14.77
N GLU A 95 36.20 -7.17 15.98
CA GLU A 95 37.31 -7.75 16.82
C GLU A 95 37.04 -9.22 17.23
N LEU A 96 35.76 -9.62 17.23
CA LEU A 96 35.37 -11.03 17.45
C LEU A 96 35.35 -11.84 16.14
N GLY A 97 35.70 -11.24 15.00
CA GLY A 97 35.86 -11.91 13.72
C GLY A 97 34.62 -11.86 12.83
N VAL A 98 33.60 -11.05 13.17
CA VAL A 98 32.40 -10.86 12.31
C VAL A 98 32.72 -9.86 11.21
N PRO A 99 32.57 -10.20 9.92
CA PRO A 99 32.71 -9.26 8.83
C PRO A 99 31.71 -8.09 8.95
N ASN A 100 32.13 -6.88 8.56
CA ASN A 100 31.30 -5.69 8.72
C ASN A 100 30.01 -5.72 7.89
N ASP A 101 30.03 -6.35 6.73
CA ASP A 101 28.91 -6.53 5.82
C ASP A 101 27.82 -7.49 6.33
N LEU A 102 28.15 -8.31 7.33
CA LEU A 102 27.19 -9.18 8.01
C LEU A 102 26.57 -8.53 9.26
N ILE A 103 26.98 -7.31 9.62
CA ILE A 103 26.46 -6.57 10.77
C ILE A 103 25.44 -5.55 10.28
N ILE A 104 24.16 -5.82 10.54
CA ILE A 104 23.06 -5.01 10.05
C ILE A 104 22.53 -4.11 11.15
N TYR A 105 22.43 -2.83 10.86
CA TYR A 105 21.74 -1.85 11.68
C TYR A 105 20.97 -0.88 10.78
N ILE A 106 19.75 -0.58 11.17
CA ILE A 106 19.01 0.57 10.67
C ILE A 106 18.37 1.28 11.84
N GLU A 107 18.30 2.59 11.75
CA GLU A 107 17.54 3.40 12.68
C GLU A 107 16.08 3.41 12.25
N SER A 108 15.38 2.32 12.52
CA SER A 108 13.95 2.22 12.25
C SER A 108 13.16 2.61 13.50
N ARG A 109 12.79 3.88 13.58
CA ARG A 109 12.00 4.39 14.69
C ARG A 109 10.71 4.99 14.18
N LYS A 110 9.59 4.58 14.76
CA LYS A 110 8.30 5.05 14.37
C LYS A 110 7.50 5.51 15.57
N GLU A 111 6.94 6.71 15.46
CA GLU A 111 5.95 7.19 16.42
C GLU A 111 4.64 6.45 16.13
N VAL A 112 4.17 5.66 17.08
CA VAL A 112 2.86 5.02 17.00
C VAL A 112 1.83 6.07 17.42
N ASP A 113 1.10 6.63 16.47
CA ASP A 113 -0.16 7.27 16.77
C ASP A 113 -1.11 6.17 17.23
N LEU A 114 -1.22 6.04 18.55
CA LEU A 114 -2.28 5.25 19.16
C LEU A 114 -3.60 5.97 18.83
N PHE A 115 -4.24 5.62 17.73
CA PHE A 115 -5.67 5.75 17.61
C PHE A 115 -6.29 4.77 18.60
N ILE A 116 -6.29 5.15 19.87
CA ILE A 116 -7.26 4.65 20.80
C ILE A 116 -8.56 5.27 20.30
N SER A 117 -9.38 4.48 19.61
CA SER A 117 -10.80 4.80 19.55
C SER A 117 -11.24 4.76 21.01
N GLU A 118 -11.27 5.91 21.66
CA GLU A 118 -12.11 6.06 22.84
C GLU A 118 -13.49 5.68 22.33
N ASN A 119 -14.01 4.56 22.84
CA ASN A 119 -15.41 4.20 22.73
C ASN A 119 -16.19 5.26 23.51
N GLY A 120 -16.26 6.45 22.96
CA GLY A 120 -17.24 7.45 23.35
C GLY A 120 -18.55 6.96 22.80
N ASP A 121 -19.47 6.58 23.70
CA ASP A 121 -20.90 6.54 23.41
C ASP A 121 -21.33 7.94 22.91
N THR A 122 -21.05 8.21 21.65
CA THR A 122 -21.72 9.30 20.96
C THR A 122 -23.04 8.72 20.48
N ASP A 123 -24.10 9.11 21.17
CA ASP A 123 -25.48 8.99 20.74
C ASP A 123 -25.62 9.76 19.40
N SER A 124 -25.12 9.17 18.31
CA SER A 124 -25.24 9.69 16.97
C SER A 124 -26.60 9.26 16.45
N GLY A 125 -27.42 10.26 16.18
CA GLY A 125 -28.80 10.19 15.82
C GLY A 125 -29.18 8.93 15.02
N GLN A 126 -30.25 8.27 15.50
CA GLN A 126 -30.87 7.11 14.90
C GLN A 126 -31.18 7.38 13.40
N CYS A 127 -30.30 6.92 12.51
CA CYS A 127 -30.73 6.50 11.20
C CYS A 127 -31.34 5.12 11.37
N ASP A 128 -32.67 5.03 11.40
CA ASP A 128 -33.40 3.76 11.35
C ASP A 128 -33.21 3.13 9.97
N PHE A 129 -32.10 2.43 9.78
CA PHE A 129 -31.94 1.52 8.65
C PHE A 129 -32.69 0.22 8.97
N ALA A 130 -33.99 0.26 8.80
CA ALA A 130 -34.78 -0.97 8.77
C ALA A 130 -34.48 -1.67 7.43
N TYR A 131 -33.52 -2.60 7.43
CA TYR A 131 -33.28 -3.48 6.29
C TYR A 131 -34.41 -4.51 6.18
N ASN A 132 -35.55 -4.09 5.62
CA ASN A 132 -36.68 -4.95 5.28
C ASN A 132 -36.50 -5.61 3.90
N ARG A 133 -35.23 -5.87 3.47
CA ARG A 133 -34.95 -6.55 2.21
C ARG A 133 -34.57 -8.00 2.49
N PRO A 134 -35.05 -8.96 1.68
CA PRO A 134 -34.52 -10.32 1.72
C PRO A 134 -33.07 -10.29 1.18
N GLY A 135 -32.16 -11.00 1.84
CA GLY A 135 -30.75 -11.09 1.47
C GLY A 135 -29.82 -10.72 2.64
N ILE A 136 -28.53 -10.94 2.42
CA ILE A 136 -27.47 -10.66 3.40
C ILE A 136 -27.06 -9.20 3.31
N SER A 137 -27.03 -8.51 4.46
CA SER A 137 -26.52 -7.14 4.57
C SER A 137 -25.03 -7.14 4.89
N ILE A 138 -24.24 -6.44 4.08
CA ILE A 138 -22.78 -6.35 4.25
C ILE A 138 -22.38 -4.88 4.35
N ALA A 139 -21.54 -4.54 5.34
CA ALA A 139 -20.87 -3.26 5.42
C ALA A 139 -19.38 -3.40 5.08
N LEU A 140 -18.89 -2.53 4.19
CA LEU A 140 -17.46 -2.44 3.86
C LEU A 140 -16.94 -1.05 4.23
N LYS A 141 -15.89 -1.00 5.04
CA LYS A 141 -15.20 0.24 5.38
C LYS A 141 -13.90 0.33 4.59
N TYR A 142 -13.71 1.44 3.86
CA TYR A 142 -12.53 1.72 3.05
C TYR A 142 -11.70 2.87 3.65
N GLY A 143 -10.39 2.90 3.30
CA GLY A 143 -9.57 4.09 3.45
C GLY A 143 -9.82 5.13 2.34
N PRO A 144 -9.32 6.37 2.50
CA PRO A 144 -9.43 7.43 1.50
C PRO A 144 -8.38 7.21 0.40
N GLY A 145 -8.76 6.80 -0.77
CA GLY A 145 -7.84 6.69 -1.91
C GLY A 145 -8.55 6.22 -3.17
N LEU A 146 -8.28 6.89 -4.29
CA LEU A 146 -8.83 6.51 -5.59
C LEU A 146 -8.36 5.10 -5.99
N GLY A 147 -7.06 4.81 -5.83
CA GLY A 147 -6.50 3.49 -6.09
C GLY A 147 -7.08 2.42 -5.16
N ASP A 148 -7.24 2.75 -3.87
CA ASP A 148 -7.88 1.85 -2.90
C ASP A 148 -9.30 1.47 -3.32
N ALA A 149 -10.11 2.44 -3.76
CA ALA A 149 -11.48 2.17 -4.22
C ALA A 149 -11.52 1.18 -5.39
N ILE A 150 -10.56 1.26 -6.31
CA ILE A 150 -10.44 0.33 -7.44
C ILE A 150 -10.06 -1.07 -6.96
N VAL A 151 -9.02 -1.20 -6.13
CA VAL A 151 -8.56 -2.49 -5.61
C VAL A 151 -9.63 -3.16 -4.75
N LYS A 152 -10.30 -2.38 -3.87
CA LYS A 152 -11.37 -2.91 -3.00
C LYS A 152 -12.61 -3.35 -3.80
N LYS A 153 -12.82 -2.80 -5.01
CA LYS A 153 -13.87 -3.29 -5.91
C LYS A 153 -13.69 -4.76 -6.25
N LYS A 154 -12.45 -5.26 -6.35
CA LYS A 154 -12.22 -6.70 -6.56
C LYS A 154 -12.78 -7.53 -5.42
N ILE A 155 -12.53 -7.13 -4.16
CA ILE A 155 -13.06 -7.83 -2.97
C ILE A 155 -14.59 -7.76 -2.95
N PHE A 156 -15.17 -6.59 -3.27
CA PHE A 156 -16.61 -6.44 -3.41
C PHE A 156 -17.18 -7.44 -4.42
N MET A 157 -16.58 -7.56 -5.60
CA MET A 157 -17.01 -8.49 -6.65
C MET A 157 -16.89 -9.96 -6.21
N GLU A 158 -15.84 -10.32 -5.46
CA GLU A 158 -15.68 -11.67 -4.91
C GLU A 158 -16.76 -11.98 -3.87
N LEU A 159 -17.09 -11.05 -2.97
CA LEU A 159 -18.19 -11.23 -2.01
C LEU A 159 -19.53 -11.43 -2.73
N VAL A 160 -19.81 -10.62 -3.76
CA VAL A 160 -21.02 -10.78 -4.58
C VAL A 160 -21.02 -12.12 -5.34
N SER A 161 -19.87 -12.58 -5.80
CA SER A 161 -19.74 -13.89 -6.43
C SER A 161 -20.06 -15.05 -5.47
N MET A 162 -19.63 -14.92 -4.21
CA MET A 162 -19.90 -15.92 -3.17
C MET A 162 -21.36 -15.88 -2.69
N GLU A 163 -21.98 -14.69 -2.65
CA GLU A 163 -23.36 -14.49 -2.23
C GLU A 163 -24.06 -13.45 -3.11
N PRO A 164 -24.65 -13.86 -4.23
CA PRO A 164 -25.32 -12.92 -5.17
C PRO A 164 -26.54 -12.20 -4.60
N ASN A 165 -27.16 -12.74 -3.54
CA ASN A 165 -28.32 -12.14 -2.89
C ASN A 165 -27.93 -11.22 -1.72
N CYS A 166 -26.72 -10.68 -1.74
CA CYS A 166 -26.30 -9.67 -0.76
C CYS A 166 -26.59 -8.25 -1.26
N TYR A 167 -26.65 -7.32 -0.34
CA TYR A 167 -26.59 -5.88 -0.60
C TYR A 167 -25.52 -5.27 0.30
N ILE A 168 -24.71 -4.38 -0.30
CA ILE A 168 -23.47 -3.92 0.28
C ILE A 168 -23.51 -2.40 0.44
N ASP A 169 -23.28 -1.93 1.65
CA ASP A 169 -23.03 -0.53 1.98
C ASP A 169 -21.54 -0.28 2.13
N ILE A 170 -21.07 0.84 1.56
CA ILE A 170 -19.66 1.24 1.62
C ILE A 170 -19.53 2.51 2.44
N TYR A 171 -18.59 2.50 3.40
CA TYR A 171 -18.20 3.62 4.24
C TYR A 171 -16.79 4.06 3.86
N CYS A 172 -16.65 5.28 3.33
CA CYS A 172 -15.37 5.77 2.80
C CYS A 172 -15.21 7.28 3.04
N PRO A 173 -14.11 7.74 3.65
CA PRO A 173 -13.93 9.16 3.93
C PRO A 173 -13.47 9.91 2.67
N GLY A 174 -14.19 10.98 2.29
CA GLY A 174 -13.82 11.93 1.25
C GLY A 174 -13.79 11.40 -0.18
N ILE A 175 -14.23 10.15 -0.43
CA ILE A 175 -14.19 9.52 -1.75
C ILE A 175 -15.54 8.89 -2.18
N SER A 176 -16.63 9.27 -1.56
CA SER A 176 -17.95 8.70 -1.87
C SER A 176 -18.34 8.87 -3.34
N THR A 177 -18.06 10.02 -3.94
CA THR A 177 -18.31 10.28 -5.38
C THR A 177 -17.45 9.39 -6.27
N VAL A 178 -16.19 9.11 -5.89
CA VAL A 178 -15.29 8.18 -6.59
C VAL A 178 -15.86 6.77 -6.56
N VAL A 179 -16.31 6.32 -5.39
CA VAL A 179 -16.90 4.98 -5.22
C VAL A 179 -18.19 4.87 -6.06
N HIS A 180 -19.07 5.85 -6.03
CA HIS A 180 -20.25 5.85 -6.88
C HIS A 180 -19.90 5.74 -8.37
N SER A 181 -18.89 6.51 -8.82
CA SER A 181 -18.41 6.48 -10.20
C SER A 181 -17.85 5.10 -10.60
N PHE A 182 -17.10 4.45 -9.73
CA PHE A 182 -16.47 3.16 -10.05
C PHE A 182 -17.41 1.96 -9.90
N TYR A 183 -18.42 2.05 -9.05
CA TYR A 183 -19.32 0.95 -8.72
C TYR A 183 -20.73 1.09 -9.34
N SER A 184 -20.95 2.07 -10.23
CA SER A 184 -22.27 2.31 -10.83
C SER A 184 -22.82 1.14 -11.64
N ASP A 185 -21.96 0.18 -12.03
CA ASP A 185 -22.34 -1.08 -12.69
C ASP A 185 -22.74 -2.19 -11.69
N GLN A 186 -22.56 -1.97 -10.38
CA GLN A 186 -22.76 -3.00 -9.36
C GLN A 186 -24.16 -2.94 -8.77
N LYS A 187 -24.99 -3.95 -9.08
CA LYS A 187 -26.39 -4.05 -8.61
C LYS A 187 -26.51 -4.29 -7.11
N ASN A 188 -25.49 -4.86 -6.51
CA ASN A 188 -25.42 -5.18 -5.09
C ASN A 188 -24.94 -4.00 -4.24
N LEU A 189 -24.46 -2.91 -4.88
CA LEU A 189 -24.19 -1.66 -4.16
C LEU A 189 -25.52 -1.04 -3.71
N ASN A 190 -25.69 -0.86 -2.39
CA ASN A 190 -26.90 -0.27 -1.83
C ASN A 190 -26.70 1.21 -1.50
N ASN A 191 -25.76 1.53 -0.61
CA ASN A 191 -25.41 2.90 -0.26
C ASN A 191 -23.90 3.13 -0.23
N VAL A 192 -23.50 4.39 -0.41
CA VAL A 192 -22.13 4.85 -0.16
C VAL A 192 -22.19 6.04 0.80
N PHE A 193 -21.52 5.92 1.92
CA PHE A 193 -21.47 6.94 2.96
C PHE A 193 -20.11 7.62 2.96
N ASP A 194 -20.11 8.96 2.91
CA ASP A 194 -18.91 9.76 3.15
C ASP A 194 -18.68 9.84 4.66
N ASP A 195 -17.92 8.89 5.18
CA ASP A 195 -17.77 8.69 6.62
C ASP A 195 -16.31 8.49 7.03
N GLY A 196 -15.84 9.30 7.95
CA GLY A 196 -14.52 9.18 8.59
C GLY A 196 -14.39 8.03 9.60
N GLY A 197 -15.47 7.23 9.79
CA GLY A 197 -15.50 6.07 10.67
C GLY A 197 -16.50 6.18 11.82
N ALA A 198 -17.05 7.35 12.15
CA ALA A 198 -17.97 7.54 13.27
C ALA A 198 -19.33 6.87 13.00
N LEU A 199 -19.89 7.07 11.79
CA LEU A 199 -21.15 6.44 11.40
C LEU A 199 -20.99 4.93 11.33
N TYR A 200 -19.91 4.43 10.75
CA TYR A 200 -19.60 3.01 10.71
C TYR A 200 -19.51 2.41 12.10
N ALA A 201 -18.78 3.05 13.02
CA ALA A 201 -18.63 2.60 14.40
C ALA A 201 -19.98 2.43 15.14
N GLY A 202 -20.97 3.30 14.83
CA GLY A 202 -22.32 3.20 15.39
C GLY A 202 -23.23 2.17 14.72
N GLN A 203 -22.85 1.65 13.53
CA GLN A 203 -23.75 0.85 12.68
C GLN A 203 -23.25 -0.56 12.37
N PHE A 204 -21.93 -0.83 12.40
CA PHE A 204 -21.35 -2.07 11.85
C PHE A 204 -21.95 -3.37 12.46
N LYS A 205 -22.37 -3.36 13.72
CA LYS A 205 -23.02 -4.50 14.39
C LYS A 205 -24.45 -4.78 13.92
N LYS A 206 -25.06 -3.88 13.16
CA LYS A 206 -26.41 -4.04 12.62
C LYS A 206 -26.44 -4.83 11.31
N TYR A 207 -25.29 -4.98 10.68
CA TYR A 207 -25.15 -5.78 9.46
C TYR A 207 -24.96 -7.27 9.77
N ASP A 208 -25.31 -8.12 8.83
CA ASP A 208 -25.06 -9.55 8.93
C ASP A 208 -23.56 -9.86 8.84
N LEU A 209 -22.81 -9.02 8.09
CA LEU A 209 -21.35 -9.06 7.97
C LEU A 209 -20.78 -7.64 7.86
N SER A 210 -19.71 -7.34 8.60
CA SER A 210 -19.01 -6.07 8.50
C SER A 210 -17.51 -6.27 8.39
N LEU A 211 -16.89 -5.65 7.40
CA LEU A 211 -15.46 -5.78 7.11
C LEU A 211 -14.81 -4.39 7.03
N THR A 212 -13.66 -4.25 7.66
CA THR A 212 -12.72 -3.16 7.39
C THR A 212 -11.69 -3.62 6.36
N LEU A 213 -11.61 -2.92 5.24
CA LEU A 213 -10.69 -3.16 4.13
C LEU A 213 -9.65 -2.04 4.10
N SER A 214 -8.64 -2.17 4.91
CA SER A 214 -7.45 -1.31 4.89
C SER A 214 -6.33 -1.99 4.08
N PHE A 215 -5.11 -1.87 4.52
CA PHE A 215 -3.99 -2.70 4.01
C PHE A 215 -4.13 -4.19 4.41
N MET A 216 -4.93 -4.45 5.44
CA MET A 216 -5.34 -5.77 5.88
C MET A 216 -6.86 -5.84 5.81
N MET A 217 -7.39 -7.07 5.80
CA MET A 217 -8.81 -7.31 5.93
C MET A 217 -9.12 -7.69 7.38
N GLU A 218 -10.16 -7.08 7.95
CA GLU A 218 -10.63 -7.36 9.29
C GLU A 218 -12.13 -7.67 9.25
N VAL A 219 -12.55 -8.69 9.99
CA VAL A 219 -13.98 -8.97 10.21
C VAL A 219 -14.39 -8.29 11.51
N ASP A 220 -15.07 -7.16 11.39
CA ASP A 220 -15.49 -6.35 12.55
C ASP A 220 -16.69 -6.95 13.26
N SER A 221 -17.61 -7.56 12.50
CA SER A 221 -18.79 -8.25 13.03
C SER A 221 -19.32 -9.27 12.02
N ALA A 222 -19.83 -10.40 12.51
CA ALA A 222 -20.55 -11.39 11.71
C ALA A 222 -21.66 -12.06 12.53
N SER A 223 -22.88 -12.07 12.00
CA SER A 223 -24.03 -12.78 12.57
C SER A 223 -24.16 -14.14 11.91
N TYR A 224 -23.38 -15.14 12.37
CA TYR A 224 -23.31 -16.46 11.72
C TYR A 224 -24.66 -17.18 11.65
N GLU A 225 -25.54 -17.01 12.62
CA GLU A 225 -26.87 -17.63 12.59
C GLU A 225 -27.68 -17.06 11.41
N ARG A 226 -27.66 -15.74 11.22
CA ARG A 226 -28.35 -15.14 10.08
C ARG A 226 -27.69 -15.49 8.75
N LEU A 227 -26.36 -15.50 8.69
CA LEU A 227 -25.65 -15.92 7.46
C LEU A 227 -26.00 -17.33 7.05
N LYS A 228 -26.13 -18.27 8.02
CA LYS A 228 -26.53 -19.67 7.75
C LYS A 228 -27.98 -19.80 7.27
N GLU A 229 -28.89 -18.95 7.72
CA GLU A 229 -30.27 -18.95 7.25
C GLU A 229 -30.37 -18.69 5.74
N TYR A 230 -29.45 -17.91 5.18
CA TYR A 230 -29.39 -17.58 3.75
C TYR A 230 -28.45 -18.50 2.97
N ASN A 231 -27.23 -18.72 3.49
CA ASN A 231 -26.22 -19.50 2.79
C ASN A 231 -25.20 -20.10 3.77
N ILE A 232 -25.32 -21.41 4.01
CA ILE A 232 -24.45 -22.13 4.94
C ILE A 232 -22.98 -22.08 4.47
N GLU A 233 -22.72 -22.26 3.17
CA GLU A 233 -21.36 -22.24 2.63
C GLU A 233 -20.71 -20.85 2.81
N PHE A 234 -21.45 -19.80 2.55
CA PHE A 234 -20.97 -18.43 2.76
C PHE A 234 -20.67 -18.17 4.24
N ALA A 235 -21.55 -18.61 5.14
CA ALA A 235 -21.33 -18.47 6.58
C ALA A 235 -20.06 -19.19 7.06
N GLU A 236 -19.80 -20.40 6.56
CA GLU A 236 -18.58 -21.15 6.87
C GLU A 236 -17.33 -20.47 6.32
N LYS A 237 -17.39 -19.94 5.11
CA LYS A 237 -16.31 -19.12 4.53
C LYS A 237 -16.02 -17.88 5.36
N MET A 238 -17.04 -17.15 5.81
CA MET A 238 -16.87 -15.95 6.64
C MET A 238 -16.32 -16.28 8.03
N LYS A 239 -16.69 -17.43 8.61
CA LYS A 239 -16.08 -17.90 9.84
C LYS A 239 -14.59 -18.21 9.67
N LYS A 240 -14.24 -18.92 8.59
CA LYS A 240 -12.83 -19.15 8.25
C LYS A 240 -12.07 -17.85 8.01
N LEU A 241 -12.69 -16.85 7.36
CA LEU A 241 -12.13 -15.53 7.17
C LEU A 241 -11.83 -14.86 8.51
N GLN A 242 -12.77 -14.87 9.45
CA GLN A 242 -12.57 -14.29 10.78
C GLN A 242 -11.42 -14.98 11.53
N GLU A 243 -11.35 -16.31 11.49
CA GLU A 243 -10.27 -17.08 12.11
C GLU A 243 -8.90 -16.70 11.49
N ALA A 244 -8.82 -16.62 10.16
CA ALA A 244 -7.61 -16.21 9.47
C ALA A 244 -7.19 -14.79 9.83
N CYS A 245 -8.12 -13.82 9.83
CA CYS A 245 -7.84 -12.45 10.22
C CYS A 245 -7.38 -12.36 11.69
N SER A 246 -8.01 -13.09 12.60
CA SER A 246 -7.68 -13.09 14.03
C SER A 246 -6.26 -13.62 14.30
N ASN A 247 -5.81 -14.60 13.54
CA ASN A 247 -4.46 -15.17 13.67
C ASN A 247 -3.34 -14.17 13.27
N TYR A 248 -3.70 -13.06 12.63
CA TYR A 248 -2.76 -11.98 12.27
C TYR A 248 -2.69 -10.87 13.30
N HIS A 249 -3.59 -10.84 14.28
CA HIS A 249 -3.58 -9.80 15.30
C HIS A 249 -2.40 -9.97 16.24
N LEU A 250 -1.40 -9.15 16.02
CA LEU A 250 -0.38 -8.85 17.00
C LEU A 250 -1.01 -7.99 18.09
N THR A 251 -1.22 -8.56 19.25
CA THR A 251 -1.74 -7.82 20.40
C THR A 251 -0.85 -6.62 20.71
N GLY A 252 -1.35 -5.42 20.49
CA GLY A 252 -0.79 -4.17 20.99
C GLY A 252 0.04 -3.32 19.99
N ALA A 253 0.15 -3.69 18.72
CA ALA A 253 1.04 -2.99 17.79
C ALA A 253 0.41 -2.65 16.42
N GLY A 254 -0.69 -1.91 16.40
CA GLY A 254 -1.49 -1.63 15.19
C GLY A 254 -0.73 -1.11 13.95
N VAL A 255 0.42 -0.50 14.11
CA VAL A 255 1.25 -0.01 12.98
C VAL A 255 2.20 -1.10 12.48
N ILE A 256 2.88 -1.83 13.35
CA ILE A 256 3.75 -2.97 12.97
C ILE A 256 2.97 -4.00 12.18
N GLN A 257 1.73 -4.29 12.54
CA GLN A 257 0.90 -5.28 11.86
C GLN A 257 0.80 -5.00 10.36
N ARG A 258 0.61 -3.74 9.95
CA ARG A 258 0.51 -3.36 8.55
C ARG A 258 1.78 -3.64 7.77
N TYR A 259 2.94 -3.32 8.32
CA TYR A 259 4.24 -3.50 7.63
C TYR A 259 4.67 -4.95 7.58
N VAL A 260 4.49 -5.68 8.66
CA VAL A 260 4.70 -7.13 8.71
C VAL A 260 3.78 -7.82 7.70
N HIS A 261 2.53 -7.36 7.59
CA HIS A 261 1.58 -7.89 6.61
C HIS A 261 2.08 -7.71 5.17
N PHE A 262 2.52 -6.53 4.76
CA PHE A 262 3.07 -6.31 3.41
C PHE A 262 4.23 -7.26 3.09
N HIS A 263 5.19 -7.38 3.99
CA HIS A 263 6.33 -8.27 3.79
C HIS A 263 5.89 -9.72 3.70
N ARG A 264 4.97 -10.14 4.54
CA ARG A 264 4.43 -11.49 4.50
C ARG A 264 3.65 -11.77 3.21
N MET A 265 2.82 -10.84 2.74
CA MET A 265 2.08 -11.01 1.49
C MET A 265 3.02 -11.14 0.30
N LYS A 266 4.01 -10.26 0.21
CA LYS A 266 5.07 -10.34 -0.80
C LYS A 266 5.81 -11.70 -0.74
N PHE A 267 6.16 -12.15 0.46
CA PHE A 267 6.79 -13.45 0.68
C PHE A 267 5.95 -14.62 0.19
N LEU A 268 4.64 -14.57 0.43
CA LEU A 268 3.69 -15.59 -0.03
C LEU A 268 3.37 -15.46 -1.52
N GLY A 269 3.95 -14.47 -2.22
CA GLY A 269 3.69 -14.22 -3.64
C GLY A 269 2.38 -13.49 -3.91
N PHE A 270 1.81 -12.83 -2.90
CA PHE A 270 0.60 -12.02 -3.04
C PHE A 270 0.94 -10.55 -3.19
N ASP A 271 0.11 -9.85 -3.94
CA ASP A 271 0.15 -8.41 -4.17
C ASP A 271 -1.11 -7.72 -3.61
N TYR A 272 -1.28 -6.43 -3.94
CA TYR A 272 -2.38 -5.62 -3.42
C TYR A 272 -3.78 -6.09 -3.84
N TYR A 273 -3.90 -6.81 -4.97
CA TYR A 273 -5.17 -7.41 -5.40
C TYR A 273 -5.40 -8.80 -4.81
N THR A 274 -4.34 -9.57 -4.74
CA THR A 274 -4.40 -11.00 -4.42
C THR A 274 -4.16 -11.30 -2.94
N TYR A 275 -3.77 -10.28 -2.12
CA TYR A 275 -3.53 -10.49 -0.70
C TYR A 275 -4.68 -11.18 0.04
N PRO A 276 -5.98 -10.99 -0.30
CA PRO A 276 -7.04 -11.70 0.43
C PRO A 276 -6.95 -13.22 0.36
N ASN A 277 -6.22 -13.75 -0.62
CA ASN A 277 -6.03 -15.20 -0.81
C ASN A 277 -5.29 -15.86 0.38
N TYR A 278 -4.51 -15.08 1.16
CA TYR A 278 -3.83 -15.60 2.36
C TYR A 278 -4.81 -16.22 3.37
N THR A 279 -6.06 -15.80 3.35
CA THR A 279 -7.10 -16.32 4.25
C THR A 279 -7.57 -17.72 3.83
N GLY A 280 -7.27 -18.14 2.61
CA GLY A 280 -7.76 -19.36 1.99
C GLY A 280 -9.28 -19.37 1.76
N VAL A 281 -9.91 -18.18 1.74
CA VAL A 281 -11.34 -17.95 1.47
C VAL A 281 -11.53 -17.39 0.07
N PHE A 282 -10.63 -16.52 -0.36
CA PHE A 282 -10.60 -15.91 -1.68
C PHE A 282 -9.67 -16.69 -2.62
N ASP A 283 -9.97 -16.63 -3.91
CA ASP A 283 -9.15 -17.21 -4.99
C ASP A 283 -9.05 -16.19 -6.13
N ILE A 284 -8.46 -15.03 -5.82
CA ILE A 284 -8.26 -13.94 -6.77
C ILE A 284 -7.05 -14.26 -7.64
N ILE A 285 -7.27 -14.43 -8.94
CA ILE A 285 -6.24 -14.85 -9.91
C ILE A 285 -5.79 -13.75 -10.86
N ASP A 286 -6.46 -12.60 -10.85
CA ASP A 286 -6.15 -11.48 -11.73
C ASP A 286 -6.43 -10.12 -11.07
N HIS A 287 -5.90 -9.05 -11.67
CA HIS A 287 -6.05 -7.67 -11.20
C HIS A 287 -7.19 -6.92 -11.90
N LYS A 288 -8.05 -7.60 -12.65
CA LYS A 288 -9.04 -6.93 -13.49
C LYS A 288 -10.28 -6.55 -12.68
N VAL A 289 -10.68 -5.29 -12.82
CA VAL A 289 -11.98 -4.78 -12.39
C VAL A 289 -12.56 -3.90 -13.50
N THR A 290 -13.86 -4.03 -13.74
CA THR A 290 -14.54 -3.17 -14.71
C THR A 290 -14.70 -1.77 -14.13
N ILE A 291 -14.29 -0.75 -14.88
CA ILE A 291 -14.57 0.66 -14.57
C ILE A 291 -15.63 1.16 -15.55
N PRO A 292 -16.85 1.43 -15.09
CA PRO A 292 -17.90 1.92 -15.97
C PRO A 292 -17.58 3.32 -16.47
N LEU A 293 -17.96 3.60 -17.72
CA LEU A 293 -17.89 4.93 -18.32
C LEU A 293 -19.31 5.49 -18.44
N ASP A 294 -19.54 6.66 -17.86
CA ASP A 294 -20.82 7.34 -18.03
C ASP A 294 -20.94 7.91 -19.44
N ALA A 295 -21.85 7.32 -20.23
CA ALA A 295 -22.08 7.71 -21.62
C ALA A 295 -22.50 9.17 -21.80
N SER A 296 -23.07 9.80 -20.77
CA SER A 296 -23.46 11.21 -20.79
C SER A 296 -22.27 12.16 -20.95
N PHE A 297 -21.08 11.74 -20.53
CA PHE A 297 -19.84 12.52 -20.69
C PHE A 297 -19.16 12.37 -22.05
N LYS A 298 -19.60 11.44 -22.89
CA LYS A 298 -18.99 11.18 -24.20
C LYS A 298 -19.02 12.41 -25.13
N GLU A 299 -20.14 13.10 -25.19
CA GLU A 299 -20.24 14.32 -26.01
C GLU A 299 -19.35 15.45 -25.46
N MET A 300 -19.27 15.60 -24.15
CA MET A 300 -18.40 16.60 -23.53
C MET A 300 -16.94 16.29 -23.86
N PHE A 301 -16.52 15.03 -23.72
CA PHE A 301 -15.18 14.59 -24.09
C PHE A 301 -14.86 14.89 -25.56
N GLN A 302 -15.77 14.62 -26.50
CA GLN A 302 -15.58 14.88 -27.93
C GLN A 302 -15.44 16.36 -28.27
N LYS A 303 -15.94 17.25 -27.40
CA LYS A 303 -15.83 18.71 -27.57
C LYS A 303 -14.57 19.30 -26.94
N LEU A 304 -13.78 18.49 -26.23
CA LEU A 304 -12.52 18.96 -25.66
C LEU A 304 -11.52 19.30 -26.74
N ALA A 305 -10.79 20.39 -26.54
CA ALA A 305 -9.67 20.77 -27.40
C ALA A 305 -8.42 19.92 -27.07
N LEU A 306 -8.53 18.60 -27.28
CA LEU A 306 -7.42 17.67 -27.10
C LEU A 306 -6.58 17.55 -28.40
N PRO A 307 -5.27 17.30 -28.28
CA PRO A 307 -4.45 16.88 -29.42
C PRO A 307 -5.01 15.60 -30.06
N GLY A 308 -4.82 15.42 -31.36
CA GLY A 308 -5.33 14.23 -32.06
C GLY A 308 -4.78 12.91 -31.53
N GLN A 309 -3.49 12.91 -31.18
CA GLN A 309 -2.84 11.85 -30.37
C GLN A 309 -2.13 12.50 -29.20
N TYR A 310 -2.19 11.88 -28.05
CA TYR A 310 -1.56 12.42 -26.85
C TYR A 310 -1.14 11.33 -25.86
N ILE A 311 -0.20 11.71 -25.02
CA ILE A 311 0.13 11.00 -23.78
C ILE A 311 -0.45 11.77 -22.61
N THR A 312 -0.72 11.09 -21.50
CA THR A 312 -1.10 11.73 -20.25
C THR A 312 0.01 11.66 -19.23
N ILE A 313 0.16 12.73 -18.48
CA ILE A 313 1.07 12.81 -17.33
C ILE A 313 0.30 13.26 -16.09
N ASN A 314 0.79 12.85 -14.92
CA ASN A 314 0.36 13.42 -13.65
C ASN A 314 1.56 13.87 -12.85
N TYR A 315 1.41 14.94 -12.08
CA TYR A 315 2.38 15.41 -11.11
C TYR A 315 1.66 15.80 -9.83
N GLY A 316 2.26 15.40 -8.71
CA GLY A 316 1.72 15.72 -7.40
C GLY A 316 0.50 14.88 -7.02
N GLY A 317 0.04 15.12 -5.83
CA GLY A 317 -1.12 14.49 -5.19
C GLY A 317 -1.03 14.74 -3.70
N GLY A 318 -2.17 15.02 -3.03
CA GLY A 318 -2.13 15.40 -1.62
C GLY A 318 -1.22 16.61 -1.36
N VAL A 319 -0.26 16.48 -0.46
CA VAL A 319 0.67 17.57 -0.09
C VAL A 319 1.61 17.99 -1.21
N ALA A 320 1.85 17.16 -2.21
CA ALA A 320 2.74 17.47 -3.33
C ALA A 320 2.05 18.25 -4.47
N ALA A 321 0.73 18.37 -4.46
CA ALA A 321 -0.02 18.93 -5.58
C ALA A 321 0.42 20.35 -5.97
N ASN A 322 0.70 21.18 -5.00
CA ASN A 322 1.09 22.59 -5.19
C ASN A 322 2.53 22.88 -4.76
N SER A 323 3.41 21.90 -4.76
CA SER A 323 4.80 22.01 -4.33
C SER A 323 5.75 21.46 -5.38
N THR A 324 6.88 22.14 -5.56
CA THR A 324 8.06 21.64 -6.27
C THR A 324 9.10 21.06 -5.32
N ASN A 325 8.70 20.74 -4.08
CA ASN A 325 9.59 20.22 -3.06
C ASN A 325 10.12 18.83 -3.44
N ASN A 326 11.42 18.78 -3.73
CA ASN A 326 12.10 17.54 -4.10
C ASN A 326 12.32 16.57 -2.93
N GLU A 327 12.03 16.98 -1.71
CA GLU A 327 12.14 16.16 -0.50
C GLU A 327 10.99 15.15 -0.38
N ILE A 328 9.90 15.33 -1.15
CA ILE A 328 8.76 14.42 -1.15
C ILE A 328 9.17 13.11 -1.82
N ALA A 329 9.37 12.09 -1.02
CA ALA A 329 10.01 10.85 -1.44
C ALA A 329 9.21 10.06 -2.50
N LYS A 330 7.88 10.18 -2.52
CA LYS A 330 7.02 9.48 -3.48
C LYS A 330 6.93 10.19 -4.83
N GLU A 331 7.22 11.48 -4.90
CA GLU A 331 7.06 12.24 -6.13
C GLU A 331 8.25 12.08 -7.07
N TRP A 332 7.96 11.90 -8.36
CA TRP A 332 9.00 12.03 -9.39
C TRP A 332 9.42 13.50 -9.45
N PRO A 333 10.75 13.82 -9.43
CA PRO A 333 11.20 15.20 -9.27
C PRO A 333 10.58 16.16 -10.31
N PHE A 334 10.14 17.34 -9.88
CA PHE A 334 9.50 18.31 -10.78
C PHE A 334 10.41 18.68 -11.98
N ALA A 335 11.70 18.88 -11.74
CA ALA A 335 12.66 19.12 -12.78
C ALA A 335 12.80 17.95 -13.80
N HIS A 336 12.55 16.72 -13.34
CA HIS A 336 12.57 15.54 -14.21
C HIS A 336 11.36 15.52 -15.14
N ILE A 337 10.16 15.80 -14.63
CA ILE A 337 8.96 15.81 -15.48
C ILE A 337 8.99 16.94 -16.50
N GLU A 338 9.47 18.13 -16.12
CA GLU A 338 9.67 19.25 -17.08
C GLU A 338 10.66 18.87 -18.18
N LYS A 339 11.81 18.28 -17.80
CA LYS A 339 12.81 17.82 -18.77
C LYS A 339 12.26 16.70 -19.65
N PHE A 340 11.48 15.77 -19.09
CA PHE A 340 10.83 14.72 -19.87
C PHE A 340 9.88 15.31 -20.92
N VAL A 341 8.99 16.24 -20.52
CA VAL A 341 8.06 16.89 -21.46
C VAL A 341 8.81 17.57 -22.60
N LYS A 342 9.90 18.27 -22.28
CA LYS A 342 10.76 18.89 -23.30
C LYS A 342 11.34 17.85 -24.28
N LEU A 343 11.96 16.80 -23.79
CA LEU A 343 12.54 15.72 -24.61
C LEU A 343 11.46 15.03 -25.47
N PHE A 344 10.29 14.78 -24.88
CA PHE A 344 9.17 14.17 -25.57
C PHE A 344 8.68 15.04 -26.73
N LYS A 345 8.47 16.34 -26.51
CA LYS A 345 8.02 17.30 -27.53
C LYS A 345 9.06 17.47 -28.66
N GLU A 346 10.35 17.43 -28.36
CA GLU A 346 11.41 17.46 -29.36
C GLU A 346 11.37 16.20 -30.25
N ARG A 347 11.09 15.04 -29.67
CA ARG A 347 11.09 13.75 -30.35
C ARG A 347 9.80 13.44 -31.11
N TYR A 348 8.65 13.82 -30.50
CA TYR A 348 7.30 13.55 -31.00
C TYR A 348 6.47 14.85 -31.11
N PRO A 349 6.86 15.81 -31.99
CA PRO A 349 6.18 17.11 -32.02
C PRO A 349 4.71 17.04 -32.45
N GLN A 350 4.27 15.92 -33.04
CA GLN A 350 2.89 15.68 -33.48
C GLN A 350 2.02 15.05 -32.37
N VAL A 351 2.60 14.57 -31.28
CA VAL A 351 1.88 13.97 -30.18
C VAL A 351 1.79 14.98 -29.04
N GLY A 352 0.58 15.22 -28.55
CA GLY A 352 0.35 16.15 -27.46
C GLY A 352 0.69 15.54 -26.11
N VAL A 353 0.90 16.42 -25.13
CA VAL A 353 1.05 16.08 -23.72
C VAL A 353 -0.10 16.69 -22.95
N VAL A 354 -0.85 15.87 -22.21
CA VAL A 354 -2.01 16.26 -21.41
C VAL A 354 -1.72 16.02 -19.94
N GLN A 355 -1.80 17.06 -19.12
CA GLN A 355 -1.60 16.94 -17.68
C GLN A 355 -2.93 16.74 -16.96
N LEU A 356 -2.98 15.70 -16.13
CA LEU A 356 -4.05 15.43 -15.17
C LEU A 356 -3.59 15.78 -13.75
N GLY A 357 -4.53 15.97 -12.84
CA GLY A 357 -4.24 16.22 -11.43
C GLY A 357 -5.40 16.82 -10.66
N SER A 358 -5.18 17.15 -9.38
CA SER A 358 -6.12 17.92 -8.57
C SER A 358 -6.12 19.40 -9.00
N ALA A 359 -7.09 20.17 -8.50
CA ALA A 359 -7.22 21.60 -8.82
C ALA A 359 -5.97 22.41 -8.38
N GLU A 360 -5.29 21.95 -7.34
CA GLU A 360 -4.10 22.58 -6.77
C GLU A 360 -2.79 22.16 -7.45
N THR A 361 -2.85 21.24 -8.43
CA THR A 361 -1.65 20.68 -9.07
C THR A 361 -0.90 21.75 -9.85
N ILE A 362 0.41 21.86 -9.61
CA ILE A 362 1.32 22.73 -10.36
C ILE A 362 1.33 22.33 -11.84
N LYS A 363 1.24 23.31 -12.71
CA LYS A 363 1.31 23.13 -14.16
C LYS A 363 2.74 22.91 -14.62
N VAL A 364 2.96 21.81 -15.33
CA VAL A 364 4.24 21.48 -15.94
C VAL A 364 4.41 22.28 -17.24
N VAL A 365 5.58 22.90 -17.42
CA VAL A 365 5.87 23.73 -18.60
C VAL A 365 5.96 22.85 -19.87
N GLY A 366 5.41 23.34 -20.97
CA GLY A 366 5.44 22.64 -22.27
C GLY A 366 4.30 21.66 -22.51
N VAL A 367 3.39 21.49 -21.53
CA VAL A 367 2.15 20.71 -21.69
C VAL A 367 1.15 21.41 -22.60
N ASP A 368 0.46 20.67 -23.45
CA ASP A 368 -0.48 21.21 -24.46
C ASP A 368 -1.88 21.45 -23.87
N ALA A 369 -2.32 20.63 -22.93
CA ALA A 369 -3.63 20.77 -22.30
C ALA A 369 -3.62 20.34 -20.81
N PHE A 370 -4.42 21.01 -20.01
CA PHE A 370 -4.51 20.80 -18.57
C PHE A 370 -5.93 20.44 -18.18
N PHE A 371 -6.10 19.32 -17.49
CA PHE A 371 -7.35 18.88 -16.89
C PHE A 371 -7.12 18.65 -15.40
N LEU A 372 -7.10 19.75 -14.66
CA LEU A 372 -6.79 19.80 -13.23
C LEU A 372 -8.07 20.07 -12.44
N GLY A 373 -8.40 19.19 -11.49
CA GLY A 373 -9.64 19.25 -10.71
C GLY A 373 -10.89 18.92 -11.52
N GLU A 374 -10.75 18.26 -12.65
CA GLU A 374 -11.86 17.91 -13.53
C GLU A 374 -12.72 16.76 -12.99
N ASN A 375 -13.92 16.65 -13.52
CA ASN A 375 -14.82 15.55 -13.19
C ASN A 375 -14.17 14.21 -13.56
N LEU A 376 -14.19 13.25 -12.62
CA LEU A 376 -13.56 11.94 -12.79
C LEU A 376 -14.10 11.18 -14.01
N GLU A 377 -15.38 11.35 -14.36
CA GLU A 377 -15.96 10.72 -15.56
C GLU A 377 -15.27 11.22 -16.84
N LEU A 378 -14.94 12.51 -16.90
CA LEU A 378 -14.20 13.06 -18.02
C LEU A 378 -12.75 12.57 -18.05
N VAL A 379 -12.12 12.51 -16.88
CA VAL A 379 -10.75 11.98 -16.72
C VAL A 379 -10.65 10.52 -17.20
N LYS A 380 -11.68 9.69 -16.96
CA LYS A 380 -11.72 8.31 -17.48
C LYS A 380 -11.62 8.27 -19.01
N TYR A 381 -12.36 9.12 -19.73
CA TYR A 381 -12.29 9.20 -21.19
C TYR A 381 -10.91 9.66 -21.66
N ILE A 382 -10.34 10.68 -21.00
CA ILE A 382 -9.01 11.20 -21.34
C ILE A 382 -7.94 10.14 -21.14
N LEU A 383 -7.97 9.40 -20.03
CA LEU A 383 -7.03 8.31 -19.75
C LEU A 383 -7.20 7.17 -20.75
N ARG A 384 -8.41 6.72 -21.02
CA ARG A 384 -8.70 5.60 -21.94
C ARG A 384 -8.16 5.85 -23.36
N ASP A 385 -8.27 7.07 -23.86
CA ASP A 385 -7.88 7.42 -25.21
C ASP A 385 -6.41 7.92 -25.29
N SER A 386 -5.67 7.93 -24.18
CA SER A 386 -4.26 8.24 -24.12
C SER A 386 -3.40 7.09 -24.67
N LEU A 387 -2.36 7.41 -25.41
CA LEU A 387 -1.39 6.42 -25.91
C LEU A 387 -0.65 5.73 -24.77
N VAL A 388 -0.26 6.49 -23.76
CA VAL A 388 0.41 5.99 -22.54
C VAL A 388 0.21 7.01 -21.42
N HIS A 389 0.11 6.52 -20.18
CA HIS A 389 0.07 7.35 -18.98
C HIS A 389 1.39 7.27 -18.22
N ILE A 390 1.99 8.40 -17.90
CA ILE A 390 3.25 8.47 -17.13
C ILE A 390 2.95 9.09 -15.77
N ASP A 391 3.25 8.35 -14.71
CA ASP A 391 2.99 8.78 -13.35
C ASP A 391 3.95 8.08 -12.38
N LYS A 392 4.00 8.55 -11.15
CA LYS A 392 4.40 7.73 -10.01
C LYS A 392 3.33 6.71 -9.64
N GLU A 393 3.65 5.73 -8.82
CA GLU A 393 2.64 4.84 -8.27
C GLU A 393 1.53 5.65 -7.56
N GLY A 394 0.28 5.44 -7.94
CA GLY A 394 -0.86 6.20 -7.42
C GLY A 394 -2.19 5.88 -8.08
N GLY A 395 -3.24 6.58 -7.64
CA GLY A 395 -4.63 6.30 -8.03
C GLY A 395 -4.91 6.38 -9.52
N LEU A 396 -4.30 7.31 -10.26
CA LEU A 396 -4.50 7.42 -11.71
C LEU A 396 -3.84 6.27 -12.49
N VAL A 397 -2.75 5.70 -11.97
CA VAL A 397 -2.16 4.46 -12.53
C VAL A 397 -3.15 3.31 -12.45
N HIS A 398 -3.76 3.09 -11.28
CA HIS A 398 -4.80 2.07 -11.13
C HIS A 398 -5.96 2.31 -12.11
N LEU A 399 -6.43 3.54 -12.23
CA LEU A 399 -7.53 3.88 -13.13
C LEU A 399 -7.17 3.66 -14.60
N ALA A 400 -6.03 4.18 -15.06
CA ALA A 400 -5.55 4.04 -16.44
C ALA A 400 -5.39 2.57 -16.83
N THR A 401 -4.76 1.78 -15.97
CA THR A 401 -4.57 0.33 -16.19
C THR A 401 -5.91 -0.39 -16.34
N GLN A 402 -6.89 -0.12 -15.47
CA GLN A 402 -8.21 -0.75 -15.59
C GLN A 402 -9.01 -0.28 -16.81
N LEU A 403 -8.71 0.89 -17.35
CA LEU A 403 -9.29 1.38 -18.62
C LEU A 403 -8.54 0.84 -19.86
N GLY A 404 -7.48 0.06 -19.68
CA GLY A 404 -6.70 -0.56 -20.75
C GLY A 404 -5.56 0.31 -21.28
N THR A 405 -5.25 1.43 -20.62
CA THR A 405 -4.15 2.31 -20.99
C THR A 405 -2.86 1.84 -20.34
N LYS A 406 -1.82 1.61 -21.16
CA LYS A 406 -0.47 1.29 -20.67
C LYS A 406 0.05 2.43 -19.80
N CYS A 407 0.68 2.08 -18.68
CA CYS A 407 1.34 3.06 -17.83
C CYS A 407 2.86 2.84 -17.79
N ILE A 408 3.61 3.94 -17.70
CA ILE A 408 5.02 3.93 -17.28
C ILE A 408 5.03 4.51 -15.88
N VAL A 409 5.38 3.68 -14.91
CA VAL A 409 5.18 3.96 -13.49
C VAL A 409 6.52 4.09 -12.77
N CYS A 410 6.74 5.23 -12.11
CA CYS A 410 7.92 5.46 -11.29
C CYS A 410 7.66 4.97 -9.86
N PHE A 411 8.40 3.94 -9.43
CA PHE A 411 8.34 3.40 -8.07
C PHE A 411 9.49 3.94 -7.22
N GLY A 412 9.14 4.62 -6.15
CA GLY A 412 10.07 5.13 -5.16
C GLY A 412 9.99 4.35 -3.84
N PRO A 413 9.39 4.93 -2.78
CA PRO A 413 9.22 4.28 -1.49
C PRO A 413 8.23 3.11 -1.52
N THR A 414 7.28 3.08 -2.45
CA THR A 414 6.32 1.98 -2.62
C THR A 414 6.98 0.78 -3.31
N GLN A 415 6.54 -0.42 -2.97
CA GLN A 415 7.09 -1.66 -3.53
C GLN A 415 6.40 -2.00 -4.85
N GLU A 416 7.20 -2.13 -5.93
CA GLU A 416 6.71 -2.55 -7.24
C GLU A 416 6.02 -3.91 -7.17
N GLU A 417 6.62 -4.85 -6.45
CA GLU A 417 6.14 -6.24 -6.34
C GLU A 417 4.78 -6.35 -5.65
N TYR A 418 4.38 -5.31 -4.89
CA TYR A 418 3.10 -5.31 -4.20
C TYR A 418 2.05 -4.42 -4.87
N PHE A 419 2.44 -3.26 -5.40
CA PHE A 419 1.52 -2.27 -5.97
C PHE A 419 1.56 -2.19 -7.50
N GLY A 420 2.56 -2.80 -8.14
CA GLY A 420 2.74 -2.75 -9.59
C GLY A 420 1.79 -3.69 -10.33
N TYR A 421 1.54 -3.33 -11.58
CA TYR A 421 0.81 -4.20 -12.52
C TYR A 421 1.79 -4.82 -13.50
N PRO A 422 1.73 -6.14 -13.74
CA PRO A 422 2.64 -6.81 -14.66
C PRO A 422 2.49 -6.32 -16.12
N GLU A 423 1.32 -5.81 -16.48
CA GLU A 423 1.09 -5.22 -17.81
C GLU A 423 1.67 -3.84 -17.99
N ASN A 424 2.08 -3.13 -16.95
CA ASN A 424 2.69 -1.81 -17.03
C ASN A 424 4.22 -1.88 -17.13
N ILE A 425 4.84 -0.76 -17.49
CA ILE A 425 6.30 -0.58 -17.45
C ILE A 425 6.63 0.05 -16.11
N ASN A 426 7.14 -0.77 -15.19
CA ASN A 426 7.45 -0.34 -13.84
C ASN A 426 8.94 0.00 -13.72
N LEU A 427 9.24 1.21 -13.28
CA LEU A 427 10.60 1.72 -13.14
C LEU A 427 10.94 1.93 -11.67
N LYS A 428 12.02 1.33 -11.22
CA LYS A 428 12.57 1.53 -9.87
C LYS A 428 14.07 1.73 -9.90
N ALA A 429 14.61 2.34 -8.86
CA ALA A 429 16.05 2.43 -8.65
C ALA A 429 16.65 1.05 -8.30
N GLY A 430 17.93 0.85 -8.61
CA GLY A 430 18.61 -0.42 -8.33
C GLY A 430 18.72 -0.72 -6.83
N ASN A 431 19.18 0.26 -6.03
CA ASN A 431 19.57 0.03 -4.64
C ASN A 431 18.72 0.78 -3.60
N CYS A 432 17.82 1.64 -4.02
CA CYS A 432 16.97 2.44 -3.12
C CYS A 432 15.53 2.45 -3.64
N HIS A 433 14.68 1.62 -3.08
CA HIS A 433 13.26 1.51 -3.41
C HIS A 433 12.50 0.76 -2.32
N GLY A 434 11.17 0.85 -2.32
CA GLY A 434 10.31 -0.01 -1.51
C GLY A 434 10.37 0.19 0.00
N CYS A 435 10.86 1.34 0.51
CA CYS A 435 11.05 1.57 1.94
C CYS A 435 9.75 1.93 2.70
N HIS A 436 8.63 2.15 2.00
CA HIS A 436 7.35 2.48 2.64
C HIS A 436 6.94 1.48 3.72
N CYS A 437 7.25 0.21 3.51
CA CYS A 437 6.95 -0.83 4.49
C CYS A 437 7.80 -0.74 5.76
N LEU A 438 8.94 -0.07 5.70
CA LEU A 438 9.85 0.10 6.83
C LEU A 438 9.57 1.38 7.62
N TYR A 439 9.02 2.41 6.94
CA TYR A 439 8.86 3.74 7.50
C TYR A 439 7.47 4.29 7.16
N ASP A 440 6.81 4.93 8.10
CA ASP A 440 5.48 5.48 7.90
C ASP A 440 5.53 6.77 7.11
N GLY A 441 4.99 6.71 5.93
CA GLY A 441 4.83 7.88 5.10
C GLY A 441 5.53 7.75 3.75
N PHE A 442 4.95 8.44 2.79
CA PHE A 442 5.46 8.57 1.43
C PHE A 442 6.13 9.91 1.23
N ASP A 443 5.95 10.83 2.17
CA ASP A 443 6.25 12.24 1.99
C ASP A 443 7.69 12.57 2.37
N VAL A 444 8.28 11.77 3.27
CA VAL A 444 9.64 12.00 3.76
C VAL A 444 10.52 10.81 3.43
N CYS A 445 11.72 11.08 2.91
CA CYS A 445 12.71 10.04 2.70
C CYS A 445 13.18 9.45 4.03
N ALA A 446 13.06 8.14 4.19
CA ALA A 446 13.52 7.42 5.38
C ALA A 446 15.01 7.61 5.69
N ARG A 447 15.82 7.93 4.66
CA ARG A 447 17.25 8.26 4.79
C ARG A 447 17.51 9.75 4.95
N SER A 448 16.46 10.57 5.11
CA SER A 448 16.55 12.05 5.23
C SER A 448 17.33 12.71 4.08
N MET A 449 17.19 12.20 2.88
CA MET A 449 17.84 12.76 1.69
C MET A 449 16.97 13.88 1.11
N GLU A 450 17.55 15.05 0.86
CA GLU A 450 16.90 16.15 0.14
C GLU A 450 16.48 15.75 -1.29
N GLN A 451 17.24 14.86 -1.89
CA GLN A 451 16.97 14.28 -3.19
C GLN A 451 16.89 12.76 -3.03
N PRO A 452 15.70 12.20 -2.77
CA PRO A 452 15.54 10.76 -2.57
C PRO A 452 16.05 9.96 -3.76
N GLU A 453 17.11 9.18 -3.57
CA GLU A 453 17.80 8.43 -4.62
C GLU A 453 16.84 7.57 -5.45
N CYS A 454 15.81 6.99 -4.80
CA CYS A 454 14.83 6.14 -5.46
C CYS A 454 14.15 6.82 -6.64
N MET A 455 13.68 8.05 -6.48
CA MET A 455 12.99 8.81 -7.55
C MET A 455 13.96 9.61 -8.41
N TRP A 456 15.05 10.14 -7.85
CA TRP A 456 16.04 10.89 -8.60
C TRP A 456 16.84 10.06 -9.59
N SER A 457 17.05 8.78 -9.34
CA SER A 457 17.74 7.87 -10.26
C SER A 457 16.88 7.39 -11.45
N ILE A 458 15.56 7.62 -11.38
CA ILE A 458 14.66 7.42 -12.53
C ILE A 458 14.75 8.69 -13.40
N THR A 459 15.74 8.73 -14.27
CA THR A 459 16.01 9.94 -15.07
C THR A 459 14.98 10.14 -16.19
N PRO A 460 14.78 11.40 -16.66
CA PRO A 460 13.91 11.69 -17.80
C PRO A 460 14.26 10.90 -19.05
N GLU A 461 15.55 10.69 -19.30
CA GLU A 461 16.06 9.93 -20.45
C GLU A 461 15.70 8.44 -20.33
N ARG A 462 15.70 7.89 -19.12
CA ARG A 462 15.26 6.52 -18.88
C ARG A 462 13.77 6.36 -19.18
N VAL A 463 12.92 7.26 -18.66
CA VAL A 463 11.48 7.26 -18.95
C VAL A 463 11.24 7.45 -20.45
N MET A 464 11.97 8.38 -21.10
CA MET A 464 11.85 8.64 -22.53
C MET A 464 12.16 7.40 -23.38
N ARG A 465 13.19 6.64 -23.02
CA ARG A 465 13.53 5.38 -23.70
C ARG A 465 12.38 4.36 -23.63
N GLU A 466 11.79 4.17 -22.47
CA GLU A 466 10.65 3.25 -22.32
C GLU A 466 9.43 3.71 -23.15
N VAL A 467 9.20 5.02 -23.22
CA VAL A 467 8.16 5.59 -24.09
C VAL A 467 8.46 5.29 -25.57
N GLU A 468 9.70 5.49 -26.01
CA GLU A 468 10.12 5.20 -27.38
C GLU A 468 9.97 3.72 -27.74
N GLU A 469 10.44 2.81 -26.89
CA GLU A 469 10.32 1.36 -27.08
C GLU A 469 8.84 0.96 -27.17
N TYR A 470 7.99 1.50 -26.30
CA TYR A 470 6.56 1.22 -26.33
C TYR A 470 5.87 1.75 -27.59
N LEU A 471 6.07 3.03 -27.94
CA LEU A 471 5.41 3.65 -29.11
C LEU A 471 5.88 3.07 -30.44
N ASN A 472 7.11 2.55 -30.51
CA ASN A 472 7.66 1.89 -31.69
C ASN A 472 7.26 0.41 -31.79
N GLY A 473 6.54 -0.13 -30.81
CA GLY A 473 6.15 -1.55 -30.76
C GLY A 473 7.29 -2.51 -30.38
N GLU A 474 8.36 -1.99 -29.79
CA GLU A 474 9.55 -2.76 -29.36
C GLU A 474 9.43 -3.25 -27.91
N SER A 475 8.33 -2.92 -27.21
CA SER A 475 8.15 -3.30 -25.80
C SER A 475 7.99 -4.82 -25.65
N ARG A 476 8.81 -5.38 -24.78
CA ARG A 476 8.94 -6.81 -24.43
C ARG A 476 7.74 -7.36 -23.67
#